data_c331bdfc4435d63782cf7b998ac886b5
#
_entry.id   c331bdfc4435d63782cf7b998ac886b5
#
_cell.length_a   1.000
_cell.length_b   1.000
_cell.length_c   1.000
_cell.angle_alpha   90.00
_cell.angle_beta   90.00
_cell.angle_gamma   90.00
#
_symmetry.space_group_name_H-M   'P 1'
#
loop_
_entity.id
_entity.type
_entity.pdbx_description
1 polymer ?
#
loop_
_entity_poly.entity_id
_entity_poly.type
_entity_poly.pdbx_seq_one_letter_code
_entity_poly.pdbx_strand_id
1 'polypeptide(L)'
;ENRILKCSKKDNFWEMGETGPCGPCSEIHVDIRSDEDRAAIPGADLVNNDHPQVIEIWNLVFMEFNRMSDGRLVGLPNKHIDTGMGLERLAVALQGKKSNYDTDIFAPFIQALSKRSGIEYTFGDGKSDVAMRVISDHLRAVAFSIADGQLPSNSGAGYVIRRILRRAIRYAFSFLNLK
;
A
#
# COMPACT_ATOMS: atom_id res chain seq x y z
N GLU A 1 -24.65 -10.96 -7.69
CA GLU A 1 -24.69 -9.82 -8.64
C GLU A 1 -24.42 -8.48 -7.94
N ASN A 2 -24.91 -8.25 -6.73
CA ASN A 2 -24.70 -6.99 -5.99
C ASN A 2 -23.26 -6.73 -5.51
N ARG A 3 -22.33 -7.66 -5.77
CA ARG A 3 -20.90 -7.52 -5.47
C ARG A 3 -20.05 -7.25 -6.70
N ILE A 4 -20.67 -7.05 -7.86
CA ILE A 4 -19.98 -6.69 -9.10
C ILE A 4 -20.38 -5.26 -9.44
N LEU A 5 -19.42 -4.35 -9.29
CA LEU A 5 -19.62 -2.92 -9.51
C LEU A 5 -19.00 -2.53 -10.85
N LYS A 6 -19.74 -1.76 -11.64
CA LYS A 6 -19.21 -1.15 -12.85
C LYS A 6 -18.72 0.26 -12.49
N CYS A 7 -17.44 0.48 -12.66
CA CYS A 7 -16.81 1.77 -12.43
C CYS A 7 -16.44 2.47 -13.74
N SER A 8 -16.01 3.72 -13.64
CA SER A 8 -15.62 4.53 -14.79
C SER A 8 -14.22 4.17 -15.30
N LYS A 9 -13.82 4.76 -16.42
CA LYS A 9 -12.45 4.66 -16.92
C LYS A 9 -11.41 5.12 -15.87
N LYS A 10 -11.76 6.06 -15.00
CA LYS A 10 -10.87 6.54 -13.95
C LYS A 10 -10.42 5.40 -13.02
N ASP A 11 -11.30 4.46 -12.73
CA ASP A 11 -11.06 3.38 -11.76
C ASP A 11 -10.73 2.04 -12.47
N ASN A 12 -11.24 1.85 -13.69
CA ASN A 12 -11.10 0.58 -14.41
C ASN A 12 -10.23 0.69 -15.69
N PHE A 13 -9.25 1.57 -15.71
CA PHE A 13 -8.25 1.64 -16.76
C PHE A 13 -6.88 2.00 -16.16
N TRP A 14 -5.94 1.05 -16.22
CA TRP A 14 -4.60 1.21 -15.69
C TRP A 14 -3.62 1.71 -16.76
N GLU A 15 -2.74 2.61 -16.38
CA GLU A 15 -1.70 3.18 -17.21
C GLU A 15 -0.37 3.16 -16.46
N MET A 16 0.70 2.73 -17.13
CA MET A 16 2.04 2.69 -16.53
C MET A 16 2.55 4.10 -16.21
N GLY A 17 2.11 5.09 -16.97
CA GLY A 17 2.50 6.49 -16.86
C GLY A 17 2.01 7.30 -18.04
N GLU A 18 2.69 8.38 -18.37
CA GLU A 18 2.34 9.22 -19.52
C GLU A 18 2.45 8.46 -20.85
N THR A 19 3.36 7.49 -20.93
CA THR A 19 3.55 6.58 -22.08
C THR A 19 3.78 5.16 -21.61
N GLY A 20 3.49 4.20 -22.44
CA GLY A 20 3.75 2.78 -22.16
C GLY A 20 2.50 1.89 -22.20
N PRO A 21 2.64 0.63 -21.82
CA PRO A 21 1.54 -0.32 -21.80
C PRO A 21 0.40 0.15 -20.89
N CYS A 22 -0.84 -0.10 -21.35
CA CYS A 22 -2.04 0.24 -20.61
C CYS A 22 -3.22 -0.62 -21.06
N GLY A 23 -4.29 -0.60 -20.30
CA GLY A 23 -5.50 -1.32 -20.62
C GLY A 23 -6.56 -1.30 -19.54
N PRO A 24 -7.75 -1.83 -19.81
CA PRO A 24 -8.79 -1.96 -18.80
C PRO A 24 -8.30 -2.83 -17.65
N CYS A 25 -8.80 -2.55 -16.46
CA CYS A 25 -8.51 -3.35 -15.27
C CYS A 25 -9.78 -3.66 -14.49
N SER A 26 -9.68 -4.67 -13.64
CA SER A 26 -10.66 -4.98 -12.60
C SER A 26 -9.95 -5.11 -11.26
N GLU A 27 -10.67 -4.82 -10.19
CA GLU A 27 -10.12 -4.80 -8.84
C GLU A 27 -10.94 -5.72 -7.93
N ILE A 28 -10.27 -6.33 -6.97
CA ILE A 28 -10.91 -7.05 -5.87
C ILE A 28 -10.74 -6.24 -4.60
N HIS A 29 -11.88 -5.85 -4.01
CA HIS A 29 -11.94 -5.13 -2.76
C HIS A 29 -12.47 -6.03 -1.64
N VAL A 30 -11.99 -5.80 -0.43
CA VAL A 30 -12.46 -6.48 0.78
C VAL A 30 -12.93 -5.44 1.77
N ASP A 31 -14.12 -5.65 2.32
CA ASP A 31 -14.67 -4.87 3.42
C ASP A 31 -14.35 -5.57 4.73
N ILE A 32 -13.41 -5.00 5.50
CA ILE A 32 -12.94 -5.53 6.80
C ILE A 32 -13.62 -4.85 8.00
N ARG A 33 -14.69 -4.09 7.77
CA ARG A 33 -15.49 -3.45 8.84
C ARG A 33 -16.26 -4.49 9.65
N SER A 34 -16.81 -4.02 10.78
CA SER A 34 -17.74 -4.84 11.58
C SER A 34 -19.03 -5.17 10.83
N ASP A 35 -19.77 -6.17 11.30
CA ASP A 35 -21.06 -6.52 10.71
C ASP A 35 -22.09 -5.40 10.86
N GLU A 36 -22.05 -4.66 11.97
CA GLU A 36 -22.89 -3.50 12.23
C GLU A 36 -22.60 -2.37 11.22
N ASP A 37 -21.32 -2.06 10.97
CA ASP A 37 -20.94 -1.01 10.02
C ASP A 37 -21.33 -1.41 8.59
N ARG A 38 -21.18 -2.70 8.24
CA ARG A 38 -21.59 -3.22 6.92
C ARG A 38 -23.11 -3.20 6.73
N ALA A 39 -23.86 -3.41 7.80
CA ALA A 39 -25.32 -3.33 7.76
C ALA A 39 -25.81 -1.87 7.66
N ALA A 40 -25.10 -0.92 8.29
CA ALA A 40 -25.44 0.49 8.25
C ALA A 40 -25.16 1.12 6.87
N ILE A 41 -24.00 0.83 6.28
CA ILE A 41 -23.60 1.35 4.96
C ILE A 41 -23.02 0.18 4.16
N PRO A 42 -23.62 -0.18 3.00
CA PRO A 42 -23.09 -1.23 2.14
C PRO A 42 -21.65 -0.94 1.72
N GLY A 43 -20.78 -1.96 1.74
CA GLY A 43 -19.39 -1.80 1.30
C GLY A 43 -19.25 -1.35 -0.15
N ALA A 44 -20.21 -1.70 -0.99
CA ALA A 44 -20.29 -1.27 -2.39
C ALA A 44 -20.27 0.25 -2.55
N ASP A 45 -20.88 0.98 -1.62
CA ASP A 45 -20.97 2.45 -1.64
C ASP A 45 -19.65 3.12 -1.21
N LEU A 46 -18.71 2.33 -0.68
CA LEU A 46 -17.44 2.80 -0.15
C LEU A 46 -16.23 2.38 -1.00
N VAL A 47 -16.44 1.58 -2.03
CA VAL A 47 -15.38 1.20 -3.00
C VAL A 47 -14.86 2.45 -3.70
N ASN A 48 -13.53 2.60 -3.74
CA ASN A 48 -12.81 3.74 -4.34
C ASN A 48 -13.20 5.13 -3.77
N ASN A 49 -13.71 5.16 -2.53
CA ASN A 49 -14.05 6.37 -1.77
C ASN A 49 -13.11 6.61 -0.57
N ASP A 50 -11.86 6.16 -0.65
CA ASP A 50 -10.81 6.35 0.37
C ASP A 50 -11.18 5.83 1.78
N HIS A 51 -12.10 4.87 1.88
CA HIS A 51 -12.46 4.31 3.17
C HIS A 51 -11.36 3.36 3.68
N PRO A 52 -10.79 3.57 4.88
CA PRO A 52 -9.61 2.84 5.36
C PRO A 52 -9.81 1.33 5.58
N GLN A 53 -11.06 0.88 5.66
CA GLN A 53 -11.43 -0.52 5.89
C GLN A 53 -12.21 -1.15 4.72
N VAL A 54 -12.36 -0.45 3.59
CA VAL A 54 -12.85 -1.03 2.32
C VAL A 54 -11.69 -0.92 1.34
N ILE A 55 -10.87 -1.96 1.31
CA ILE A 55 -9.54 -1.90 0.70
C ILE A 55 -9.45 -2.72 -0.58
N GLU A 56 -8.83 -2.17 -1.59
CA GLU A 56 -8.38 -2.93 -2.75
C GLU A 56 -7.24 -3.86 -2.32
N ILE A 57 -7.37 -5.16 -2.60
CA ILE A 57 -6.35 -6.16 -2.34
C ILE A 57 -5.65 -6.66 -3.61
N TRP A 58 -6.32 -6.60 -4.75
CA TRP A 58 -5.82 -7.15 -6.00
C TRP A 58 -6.29 -6.33 -7.19
N ASN A 59 -5.36 -5.93 -8.06
CA ASN A 59 -5.63 -5.31 -9.35
C ASN A 59 -5.26 -6.28 -10.47
N LEU A 60 -6.17 -6.48 -11.43
CA LEU A 60 -6.01 -7.34 -12.59
C LEU A 60 -6.05 -6.46 -13.85
N VAL A 61 -4.92 -6.26 -14.48
CA VAL A 61 -4.77 -5.39 -15.65
C VAL A 61 -4.77 -6.22 -16.94
N PHE A 62 -5.62 -5.87 -17.86
CA PHE A 62 -5.71 -6.45 -19.20
C PHE A 62 -5.01 -5.52 -20.20
N MET A 63 -3.71 -5.70 -20.35
CA MET A 63 -2.89 -4.86 -21.24
C MET A 63 -3.23 -5.12 -22.70
N GLU A 64 -3.88 -4.16 -23.32
CA GLU A 64 -4.31 -4.20 -24.72
C GLU A 64 -3.66 -3.15 -25.60
N PHE A 65 -3.16 -2.07 -24.99
CA PHE A 65 -2.70 -0.89 -25.71
C PHE A 65 -1.33 -0.44 -25.22
N ASN A 66 -0.66 0.32 -26.09
CA ASN A 66 0.48 1.16 -25.74
C ASN A 66 0.08 2.63 -25.92
N ARG A 67 0.24 3.44 -24.87
CA ARG A 67 0.06 4.88 -24.96
C ARG A 67 1.30 5.52 -25.54
N MET A 68 1.12 6.25 -26.64
CA MET A 68 2.17 6.98 -27.33
C MET A 68 2.35 8.37 -26.71
N SER A 69 3.48 9.03 -27.00
CA SER A 69 3.78 10.38 -26.50
C SER A 69 2.80 11.47 -26.94
N ASP A 70 2.07 11.24 -28.00
CA ASP A 70 1.00 12.13 -28.48
C ASP A 70 -0.38 11.80 -27.86
N GLY A 71 -0.43 10.87 -26.88
CA GLY A 71 -1.63 10.45 -26.17
C GLY A 71 -2.47 9.38 -26.88
N ARG A 72 -2.15 9.00 -28.13
CA ARG A 72 -2.88 7.95 -28.85
C ARG A 72 -2.65 6.58 -28.22
N LEU A 73 -3.69 5.76 -28.23
CA LEU A 73 -3.62 4.35 -27.86
C LEU A 73 -3.44 3.51 -29.11
N VAL A 74 -2.35 2.75 -29.16
CA VAL A 74 -2.05 1.80 -30.26
C VAL A 74 -2.20 0.40 -29.69
N GLY A 75 -2.96 -0.47 -30.37
CA GLY A 75 -3.16 -1.86 -29.95
C GLY A 75 -1.83 -2.61 -29.89
N LEU A 76 -1.62 -3.39 -28.83
CA LEU A 76 -0.48 -4.28 -28.71
C LEU A 76 -0.64 -5.47 -29.68
N PRO A 77 0.45 -5.96 -30.26
CA PRO A 77 0.40 -7.14 -31.15
C PRO A 77 -0.08 -8.39 -30.40
N ASN A 78 0.25 -8.50 -29.13
CA ASN A 78 -0.23 -9.54 -28.23
C ASN A 78 -0.87 -8.87 -27.00
N LYS A 79 -1.96 -9.45 -26.53
CA LYS A 79 -2.61 -9.03 -25.28
C LYS A 79 -1.96 -9.75 -24.10
N HIS A 80 -1.81 -9.04 -22.99
CA HIS A 80 -1.19 -9.57 -21.78
C HIS A 80 -2.09 -9.32 -20.58
N ILE A 81 -1.94 -10.17 -19.56
CA ILE A 81 -2.52 -9.94 -18.25
C ILE A 81 -1.38 -9.72 -17.29
N ASP A 82 -1.42 -8.60 -16.59
CA ASP A 82 -0.53 -8.30 -15.48
C ASP A 82 -1.34 -8.06 -14.23
N THR A 83 -0.89 -8.56 -13.09
CA THR A 83 -1.65 -8.44 -11.85
C THR A 83 -0.76 -7.95 -10.72
N GLY A 84 -1.35 -7.13 -9.84
CA GLY A 84 -0.70 -6.69 -8.61
C GLY A 84 -1.58 -6.97 -7.41
N MET A 85 -1.05 -7.73 -6.44
CA MET A 85 -1.72 -8.00 -5.17
C MET A 85 -0.87 -7.46 -4.02
N GLY A 86 -1.49 -6.64 -3.15
CA GLY A 86 -0.81 -6.10 -1.98
C GLY A 86 -0.65 -7.17 -0.90
N LEU A 87 0.60 -7.62 -0.64
CA LEU A 87 0.88 -8.63 0.38
C LEU A 87 0.32 -8.22 1.75
N GLU A 88 0.57 -7.00 2.17
CA GLU A 88 0.14 -6.46 3.46
C GLU A 88 -1.39 -6.36 3.55
N ARG A 89 -2.03 -5.88 2.49
CA ARG A 89 -3.50 -5.78 2.42
C ARG A 89 -4.16 -7.16 2.44
N LEU A 90 -3.59 -8.13 1.72
CA LEU A 90 -4.05 -9.51 1.77
C LEU A 90 -3.90 -10.11 3.17
N ALA A 91 -2.75 -9.88 3.83
CA ALA A 91 -2.50 -10.35 5.19
C ALA A 91 -3.51 -9.77 6.20
N VAL A 92 -3.87 -8.48 6.07
CA VAL A 92 -4.94 -7.86 6.89
C VAL A 92 -6.25 -8.63 6.74
N ALA A 93 -6.68 -8.89 5.51
CA ALA A 93 -7.93 -9.57 5.24
C ALA A 93 -7.93 -11.01 5.79
N LEU A 94 -6.84 -11.77 5.57
CA LEU A 94 -6.72 -13.16 5.99
C LEU A 94 -6.57 -13.31 7.51
N GLN A 95 -5.90 -12.36 8.18
CA GLN A 95 -5.69 -12.39 9.63
C GLN A 95 -6.81 -11.69 10.41
N GLY A 96 -7.83 -11.14 9.74
CA GLY A 96 -8.93 -10.42 10.39
C GLY A 96 -8.46 -9.18 11.16
N LYS A 97 -7.41 -8.50 10.66
CA LYS A 97 -6.86 -7.29 11.27
C LYS A 97 -7.52 -6.04 10.71
N LYS A 98 -7.36 -4.91 11.41
CA LYS A 98 -7.89 -3.60 10.99
C LYS A 98 -6.86 -2.72 10.30
N SER A 99 -5.58 -3.06 10.42
CA SER A 99 -4.47 -2.31 9.85
C SER A 99 -3.35 -3.26 9.40
N ASN A 100 -2.61 -2.88 8.35
CA ASN A 100 -1.39 -3.58 7.90
C ASN A 100 -0.40 -3.77 9.06
N TYR A 101 -0.32 -2.78 9.94
CA TYR A 101 0.63 -2.74 11.06
C TYR A 101 0.29 -3.70 12.20
N ASP A 102 -0.94 -4.24 12.22
CA ASP A 102 -1.39 -5.19 13.24
C ASP A 102 -1.15 -6.65 12.82
N THR A 103 -0.68 -6.84 11.60
CA THR A 103 -0.36 -8.17 11.06
C THR A 103 0.98 -8.67 11.56
N ASP A 104 1.23 -9.97 11.41
CA ASP A 104 2.51 -10.61 11.72
C ASP A 104 3.70 -10.06 10.93
N ILE A 105 3.44 -9.37 9.82
CA ILE A 105 4.48 -8.69 9.02
C ILE A 105 5.12 -7.53 9.79
N PHE A 106 4.32 -6.71 10.49
CA PHE A 106 4.79 -5.50 11.14
C PHE A 106 4.78 -5.56 12.67
N ALA A 107 3.92 -6.37 13.28
CA ALA A 107 3.79 -6.45 14.72
C ALA A 107 5.12 -6.72 15.46
N PRO A 108 6.04 -7.59 14.96
CA PRO A 108 7.33 -7.80 15.61
C PRO A 108 8.22 -6.55 15.65
N PHE A 109 8.22 -5.75 14.58
CA PHE A 109 8.97 -4.48 14.53
C PHE A 109 8.42 -3.46 15.51
N ILE A 110 7.10 -3.32 15.56
CA ILE A 110 6.41 -2.40 16.48
C ILE A 110 6.66 -2.79 17.92
N GLN A 111 6.58 -4.08 18.25
CA GLN A 111 6.89 -4.59 19.59
C GLN A 111 8.35 -4.31 20.00
N ALA A 112 9.30 -4.49 19.06
CA ALA A 112 10.70 -4.18 19.31
C ALA A 112 10.92 -2.68 19.57
N LEU A 113 10.24 -1.81 18.79
CA LEU A 113 10.30 -0.36 18.97
C LEU A 113 9.68 0.07 20.31
N SER A 114 8.51 -0.46 20.65
CA SER A 114 7.83 -0.21 21.93
C SER A 114 8.72 -0.59 23.11
N LYS A 115 9.27 -1.81 23.08
CA LYS A 115 10.21 -2.28 24.12
C LYS A 115 11.45 -1.40 24.23
N ARG A 116 12.03 -0.98 23.09
CA ARG A 116 13.27 -0.18 23.07
C ARG A 116 13.05 1.26 23.52
N SER A 117 11.92 1.86 23.17
CA SER A 117 11.58 3.24 23.55
C SER A 117 10.97 3.35 24.96
N GLY A 118 10.44 2.25 25.51
CA GLY A 118 9.64 2.26 26.74
C GLY A 118 8.24 2.88 26.56
N ILE A 119 7.81 3.12 25.32
CA ILE A 119 6.51 3.70 24.99
C ILE A 119 5.59 2.58 24.48
N GLU A 120 4.43 2.44 25.08
CA GLU A 120 3.44 1.46 24.66
C GLU A 120 2.81 1.82 23.31
N TYR A 121 2.62 0.81 22.42
CA TYR A 121 1.85 0.97 21.20
C TYR A 121 0.36 0.77 21.50
N THR A 122 -0.45 1.79 21.26
CA THR A 122 -1.87 1.79 21.65
C THR A 122 -2.84 1.54 20.49
N PHE A 123 -2.33 1.22 19.31
CA PHE A 123 -3.13 1.03 18.08
C PHE A 123 -3.91 2.29 17.65
N GLY A 124 -3.55 3.44 18.18
CA GLY A 124 -4.20 4.72 17.94
C GLY A 124 -3.50 5.58 16.88
N ASP A 125 -3.90 6.87 16.84
CA ASP A 125 -3.33 7.87 15.92
C ASP A 125 -2.39 8.86 16.65
N GLY A 126 -1.97 8.52 17.85
CA GLY A 126 -0.98 9.26 18.61
C GLY A 126 0.37 9.34 17.87
N LYS A 127 1.13 10.40 18.12
CA LYS A 127 2.42 10.63 17.42
C LYS A 127 3.39 9.48 17.59
N SER A 128 3.43 8.82 18.76
CA SER A 128 4.25 7.65 19.03
C SER A 128 3.82 6.43 18.23
N ASP A 129 2.52 6.16 18.13
CA ASP A 129 1.98 5.05 17.35
C ASP A 129 2.26 5.24 15.86
N VAL A 130 1.99 6.43 15.34
CA VAL A 130 2.32 6.80 13.96
C VAL A 130 3.82 6.66 13.71
N ALA A 131 4.66 7.08 14.66
CA ALA A 131 6.11 6.95 14.52
C ALA A 131 6.55 5.48 14.46
N MET A 132 6.01 4.61 15.29
CA MET A 132 6.33 3.18 15.27
C MET A 132 5.93 2.54 13.93
N ARG A 133 4.77 2.89 13.40
CA ARG A 133 4.32 2.43 12.07
C ARG A 133 5.26 2.91 10.95
N VAL A 134 5.57 4.22 10.92
CA VAL A 134 6.47 4.81 9.92
C VAL A 134 7.86 4.19 9.97
N ILE A 135 8.42 4.00 11.16
CA ILE A 135 9.75 3.41 11.34
C ILE A 135 9.75 1.96 10.85
N SER A 136 8.76 1.16 11.24
CA SER A 136 8.65 -0.25 10.85
C SER A 136 8.56 -0.41 9.33
N ASP A 137 7.69 0.35 8.69
CA ASP A 137 7.52 0.38 7.24
C ASP A 137 8.83 0.78 6.52
N HIS A 138 9.41 1.89 6.95
CA HIS A 138 10.60 2.44 6.31
C HIS A 138 11.85 1.57 6.50
N LEU A 139 12.05 0.97 7.69
CA LEU A 139 13.17 0.06 7.92
C LEU A 139 13.04 -1.20 7.07
N ARG A 140 11.83 -1.75 6.96
CA ARG A 140 11.58 -2.90 6.09
C ARG A 140 11.89 -2.56 4.62
N ALA A 141 11.36 -1.43 4.11
CA ALA A 141 11.62 -0.99 2.74
C ALA A 141 13.12 -0.79 2.47
N VAL A 142 13.84 -0.14 3.37
CA VAL A 142 15.29 0.09 3.24
C VAL A 142 16.07 -1.22 3.31
N ALA A 143 15.72 -2.13 4.22
CA ALA A 143 16.41 -3.41 4.38
C ALA A 143 16.29 -4.27 3.12
N PHE A 144 15.09 -4.38 2.54
CA PHE A 144 14.89 -5.12 1.29
C PHE A 144 15.58 -4.45 0.11
N SER A 145 15.53 -3.10 0.01
CA SER A 145 16.26 -2.39 -1.04
C SER A 145 17.77 -2.65 -1.00
N ILE A 146 18.36 -2.69 0.21
CA ILE A 146 19.77 -3.01 0.40
C ILE A 146 20.06 -4.48 0.02
N ALA A 147 19.16 -5.40 0.41
CA ALA A 147 19.30 -6.81 0.07
C ALA A 147 19.28 -7.04 -1.46
N ASP A 148 18.48 -6.24 -2.18
CA ASP A 148 18.41 -6.24 -3.64
C ASP A 148 19.57 -5.47 -4.32
N GLY A 149 20.55 -4.98 -3.54
CA GLY A 149 21.74 -4.30 -4.05
C GLY A 149 21.59 -2.79 -4.23
N GLN A 150 20.46 -2.20 -3.84
CA GLN A 150 20.24 -0.74 -3.91
C GLN A 150 20.63 -0.06 -2.60
N LEU A 151 21.77 0.59 -2.59
CA LEU A 151 22.28 1.29 -1.41
C LEU A 151 21.77 2.75 -1.35
N PRO A 152 21.57 3.29 -0.13
CA PRO A 152 21.32 4.73 0.05
C PRO A 152 22.46 5.55 -0.56
N SER A 153 22.13 6.57 -1.36
CA SER A 153 23.12 7.43 -2.01
C SER A 153 22.64 8.89 -2.13
N ASN A 154 23.43 9.74 -2.78
CA ASN A 154 23.11 11.15 -2.98
C ASN A 154 22.33 11.45 -4.26
N SER A 155 22.14 10.47 -5.13
CA SER A 155 21.49 10.62 -6.44
C SER A 155 20.67 9.37 -6.83
N GLY A 156 19.84 9.49 -7.86
CA GLY A 156 19.05 8.39 -8.42
C GLY A 156 18.14 7.68 -7.41
N ALA A 157 17.94 6.38 -7.62
CA ALA A 157 17.11 5.56 -6.74
C ALA A 157 17.63 5.51 -5.30
N GLY A 158 18.95 5.48 -5.11
CA GLY A 158 19.56 5.47 -3.78
C GLY A 158 19.28 6.73 -2.96
N TYR A 159 19.02 7.88 -3.62
CA TYR A 159 18.60 9.09 -2.92
C TYR A 159 17.20 8.93 -2.28
N VAL A 160 16.30 8.26 -2.95
CA VAL A 160 14.96 7.96 -2.40
C VAL A 160 15.11 7.07 -1.16
N ILE A 161 15.89 6.00 -1.24
CA ILE A 161 16.15 5.09 -0.12
C ILE A 161 16.77 5.86 1.07
N ARG A 162 17.73 6.73 0.79
CA ARG A 162 18.33 7.61 1.81
C ARG A 162 17.30 8.52 2.48
N ARG A 163 16.36 9.11 1.72
CA ARG A 163 15.29 9.94 2.27
C ARG A 163 14.38 9.15 3.19
N ILE A 164 14.00 7.94 2.79
CA ILE A 164 13.17 7.03 3.58
C ILE A 164 13.87 6.69 4.91
N LEU A 165 15.14 6.29 4.85
CA LEU A 165 15.94 6.00 6.06
C LEU A 165 16.05 7.22 6.99
N ARG A 166 16.36 8.38 6.45
CA ARG A 166 16.43 9.62 7.25
C ARG A 166 15.10 9.99 7.89
N ARG A 167 13.99 9.72 7.23
CA ARG A 167 12.66 9.92 7.80
C ARG A 167 12.43 8.98 8.99
N ALA A 168 12.77 7.70 8.87
CA ALA A 168 12.69 6.76 9.99
C ALA A 168 13.53 7.21 11.20
N ILE A 169 14.77 7.61 10.97
CA ILE A 169 15.67 8.13 12.03
C ILE A 169 15.07 9.37 12.70
N ARG A 170 14.56 10.31 11.91
CA ARG A 170 13.91 11.52 12.45
C ARG A 170 12.70 11.18 13.32
N TYR A 171 11.87 10.23 12.90
CA TYR A 171 10.71 9.80 13.68
C TYR A 171 11.13 9.11 14.97
N ALA A 172 12.16 8.26 14.92
CA ALA A 172 12.72 7.60 16.10
C ALA A 172 13.21 8.61 17.14
N PHE A 173 13.97 9.60 16.69
CA PHE A 173 14.48 10.66 17.58
C PHE A 173 13.37 11.57 18.11
N SER A 174 12.46 12.06 17.23
CA SER A 174 11.50 13.11 17.61
C SER A 174 10.32 12.61 18.44
N PHE A 175 9.94 11.34 18.29
CA PHE A 175 8.69 10.83 18.88
C PHE A 175 8.88 9.63 19.81
N LEU A 176 10.02 8.93 19.69
CA LEU A 176 10.32 7.76 20.53
C LEU A 176 11.55 7.98 21.42
N ASN A 177 12.19 9.15 21.39
CA ASN A 177 13.42 9.46 22.14
C ASN A 177 14.56 8.44 21.91
N LEU A 178 14.57 7.79 20.75
CA LEU A 178 15.64 6.85 20.39
C LEU A 178 16.80 7.62 19.73
N LYS A 179 18.02 7.35 20.24
CA LYS A 179 19.27 7.95 19.74
C LYS A 179 20.07 6.94 18.92
#